data_39777dd08618267566435fe7e54777a6
#
_entry.id   39777dd08618267566435fe7e54777a6
#
_cell.length_a   1.000
_cell.length_b   1.000
_cell.length_c   1.000
_cell.angle_alpha   90.00
_cell.angle_beta   90.00
_cell.angle_gamma   90.00
#
_symmetry.space_group_name_H-M   'P 1'
#
loop_
_entity.id
_entity.type
_entity.pdbx_description
1 polymer ?
#
loop_
_entity_poly.entity_id
_entity_poly.type
_entity_poly.pdbx_seq_one_letter_code
_entity_poly.pdbx_strand_id
1 'polypeptide(L)'
;VINRRLSAPALSLMRNEQNVRNISRMEIKSGGFVRKFRIRQLLREMRANITVAACMFVSMLILMLGLDCYSMCNNVTTDMLAGATYEYMYTLKYPTSEAPEGSEACYVKSLEKEKDGYTLDITVIGIDSDNPYYNVDVKKGKSIVTASLSVARRYGVAEGDKLILTDEAAGTDYAFTVGSISDYSAGLAVFMDIDSMRELFRQDDDYYNMVLSDKALDI
;
A
#
# COMPACT_ATOMS: atom_id res chain seq x y z
N VAL A 1 -42.03 -29.71 -0.40
CA VAL A 1 -40.90 -30.67 -0.62
C VAL A 1 -41.26 -32.04 -0.04
N ILE A 2 -41.92 -32.10 1.13
CA ILE A 2 -42.30 -33.33 1.83
C ILE A 2 -43.35 -34.15 1.07
N ASN A 3 -44.39 -33.50 0.53
CA ASN A 3 -45.47 -34.21 -0.21
C ASN A 3 -44.98 -34.86 -1.52
N ARG A 4 -43.89 -34.44 -2.10
CA ARG A 4 -43.35 -34.98 -3.35
C ARG A 4 -42.54 -36.26 -3.11
N ARG A 5 -42.06 -36.50 -1.87
CA ARG A 5 -41.36 -37.74 -1.48
C ARG A 5 -42.34 -38.86 -1.07
N LEU A 6 -43.49 -38.48 -0.57
CA LEU A 6 -44.54 -39.45 -0.17
C LEU A 6 -45.31 -40.07 -1.36
N SER A 7 -45.24 -39.49 -2.54
CA SER A 7 -45.87 -40.03 -3.77
C SER A 7 -44.94 -40.97 -4.56
N ALA A 8 -43.75 -41.23 -4.09
CA ALA A 8 -42.83 -42.20 -4.71
C ALA A 8 -43.21 -43.64 -4.30
N PRO A 9 -43.25 -44.60 -5.25
CA PRO A 9 -43.54 -45.98 -4.91
C PRO A 9 -42.49 -46.53 -3.93
N ALA A 10 -42.90 -47.26 -2.91
CA ALA A 10 -42.07 -47.77 -1.82
C ALA A 10 -40.84 -48.51 -2.32
N LEU A 11 -40.92 -49.22 -3.43
CA LEU A 11 -39.83 -49.91 -4.09
C LEU A 11 -38.70 -48.99 -4.60
N SER A 12 -39.03 -47.78 -5.04
CA SER A 12 -38.01 -46.80 -5.51
C SER A 12 -37.23 -46.15 -4.35
N LEU A 13 -37.86 -46.08 -3.18
CA LEU A 13 -37.24 -45.62 -1.94
C LEU A 13 -36.25 -46.66 -1.37
N MET A 14 -36.61 -47.95 -1.46
CA MET A 14 -35.76 -49.06 -1.02
C MET A 14 -34.53 -49.28 -1.92
N ARG A 15 -34.63 -49.02 -3.22
CA ARG A 15 -33.53 -49.15 -4.18
C ARG A 15 -32.62 -47.93 -4.24
N ASN A 16 -32.91 -46.87 -3.50
CA ASN A 16 -32.16 -45.59 -3.58
C ASN A 16 -31.98 -45.11 -5.03
N GLU A 17 -32.96 -45.41 -5.90
CA GLU A 17 -32.95 -44.99 -7.29
C GLU A 17 -33.11 -43.46 -7.32
N GLN A 18 -32.01 -42.76 -7.48
CA GLN A 18 -32.03 -41.35 -7.78
C GLN A 18 -32.81 -41.19 -9.08
N ASN A 19 -33.86 -40.39 -9.04
CA ASN A 19 -34.65 -40.04 -10.20
C ASN A 19 -33.71 -39.40 -11.27
N VAL A 20 -33.23 -40.23 -12.17
CA VAL A 20 -32.38 -39.80 -13.29
C VAL A 20 -33.28 -38.97 -14.17
N ARG A 21 -33.26 -37.67 -14.02
CA ARG A 21 -33.89 -36.75 -14.96
C ARG A 21 -33.40 -37.13 -16.36
N ASN A 22 -34.35 -37.46 -17.23
CA ASN A 22 -34.08 -37.69 -18.66
C ASN A 22 -33.38 -36.46 -19.22
N ILE A 23 -32.06 -36.48 -19.21
CA ILE A 23 -31.24 -35.51 -19.91
C ILE A 23 -31.47 -35.83 -21.39
N SER A 24 -31.99 -34.87 -22.13
CA SER A 24 -32.38 -34.98 -23.52
C SER A 24 -31.31 -35.76 -24.31
N ARG A 25 -31.78 -36.65 -25.21
CA ARG A 25 -30.95 -37.41 -26.14
C ARG A 25 -30.20 -36.44 -27.05
N MET A 26 -29.08 -35.94 -26.57
CA MET A 26 -28.20 -35.15 -27.41
C MET A 26 -27.43 -36.10 -28.32
N GLU A 27 -27.82 -36.16 -29.56
CA GLU A 27 -27.08 -36.93 -30.60
C GLU A 27 -25.79 -36.21 -30.94
N ILE A 28 -24.68 -36.73 -30.41
CA ILE A 28 -23.36 -36.27 -30.77
C ILE A 28 -23.02 -36.90 -32.11
N LYS A 29 -23.18 -36.13 -33.21
CA LYS A 29 -23.03 -36.60 -34.58
C LYS A 29 -21.57 -36.86 -35.03
N SER A 30 -20.57 -36.37 -34.32
CA SER A 30 -19.17 -36.47 -34.74
C SER A 30 -18.25 -36.99 -33.62
N GLY A 31 -17.35 -37.93 -33.95
CA GLY A 31 -16.28 -38.44 -33.08
C GLY A 31 -16.31 -39.96 -32.81
N GLY A 32 -15.17 -40.54 -32.49
CA GLY A 32 -15.03 -41.96 -32.15
C GLY A 32 -15.77 -42.34 -30.89
N PHE A 33 -16.08 -43.63 -30.74
CA PHE A 33 -16.86 -44.21 -29.64
C PHE A 33 -16.42 -43.76 -28.24
N VAL A 34 -15.10 -43.75 -27.97
CA VAL A 34 -14.53 -43.37 -26.67
C VAL A 34 -14.83 -41.90 -26.34
N ARG A 35 -14.74 -40.99 -27.34
CA ARG A 35 -15.04 -39.56 -27.15
C ARG A 35 -16.53 -39.33 -26.86
N LYS A 36 -17.41 -40.02 -27.59
CA LYS A 36 -18.85 -39.96 -27.37
C LYS A 36 -19.22 -40.46 -25.96
N PHE A 37 -18.59 -41.55 -25.52
CA PHE A 37 -18.82 -42.11 -24.17
C PHE A 37 -18.38 -41.11 -23.07
N ARG A 38 -17.17 -40.55 -23.18
CA ARG A 38 -16.67 -39.53 -22.22
C ARG A 38 -17.56 -38.32 -22.12
N ILE A 39 -18.02 -37.78 -23.25
CA ILE A 39 -18.89 -36.60 -23.29
C ILE A 39 -20.25 -36.93 -22.64
N ARG A 40 -20.83 -38.12 -22.91
CA ARG A 40 -22.09 -38.53 -22.28
C ARG A 40 -21.95 -38.74 -20.76
N GLN A 41 -20.82 -39.25 -20.29
CA GLN A 41 -20.57 -39.35 -18.86
C GLN A 41 -20.41 -37.99 -18.20
N LEU A 42 -19.66 -37.09 -18.80
CA LEU A 42 -19.54 -35.68 -18.34
C LEU A 42 -20.91 -34.97 -18.26
N LEU A 43 -21.76 -35.14 -19.27
CA LEU A 43 -23.10 -34.53 -19.30
C LEU A 43 -24.05 -35.15 -18.25
N ARG A 44 -23.90 -36.45 -17.91
CA ARG A 44 -24.69 -37.10 -16.89
C ARG A 44 -24.37 -36.54 -15.49
N GLU A 45 -23.10 -36.21 -15.23
CA GLU A 45 -22.62 -35.70 -13.95
C GLU A 45 -22.35 -34.20 -13.95
N MET A 46 -23.01 -33.47 -14.86
CA MET A 46 -22.80 -32.02 -15.05
C MET A 46 -22.82 -31.21 -13.77
N ARG A 47 -23.71 -31.52 -12.83
CA ARG A 47 -23.80 -30.80 -11.56
C ARG A 47 -22.55 -30.95 -10.71
N ALA A 48 -22.07 -32.18 -10.58
CA ALA A 48 -20.85 -32.48 -9.83
C ALA A 48 -19.62 -31.84 -10.49
N ASN A 49 -19.53 -31.95 -11.82
CA ASN A 49 -18.42 -31.37 -12.59
C ASN A 49 -18.40 -29.85 -12.52
N ILE A 50 -19.57 -29.17 -12.57
CA ILE A 50 -19.68 -27.71 -12.42
C ILE A 50 -19.27 -27.31 -10.99
N THR A 51 -19.68 -28.05 -9.97
CA THR A 51 -19.29 -27.76 -8.59
C THR A 51 -17.79 -27.88 -8.41
N VAL A 52 -17.17 -28.93 -8.92
CA VAL A 52 -15.71 -29.12 -8.85
C VAL A 52 -14.99 -27.98 -9.60
N ALA A 53 -15.44 -27.68 -10.82
CA ALA A 53 -14.85 -26.58 -11.60
C ALA A 53 -14.98 -25.23 -10.89
N ALA A 54 -16.12 -24.95 -10.27
CA ALA A 54 -16.34 -23.74 -9.49
C ALA A 54 -15.41 -23.68 -8.25
N CYS A 55 -15.27 -24.79 -7.53
CA CYS A 55 -14.35 -24.87 -6.39
C CYS A 55 -12.90 -24.66 -6.82
N MET A 56 -12.48 -25.27 -7.93
CA MET A 56 -11.12 -25.05 -8.48
C MET A 56 -10.90 -23.59 -8.89
N PHE A 57 -11.90 -22.98 -9.52
CA PHE A 57 -11.82 -21.56 -9.92
C PHE A 57 -11.70 -20.64 -8.70
N VAL A 58 -12.54 -20.85 -7.68
CA VAL A 58 -12.47 -20.07 -6.42
C VAL A 58 -11.13 -20.28 -5.73
N SER A 59 -10.62 -21.51 -5.66
CA SER A 59 -9.31 -21.78 -5.06
C SER A 59 -8.18 -21.09 -5.81
N MET A 60 -8.25 -21.06 -7.14
CA MET A 60 -7.26 -20.33 -7.96
C MET A 60 -7.32 -18.82 -7.74
N LEU A 61 -8.52 -18.23 -7.61
CA LEU A 61 -8.68 -16.81 -7.29
C LEU A 61 -8.08 -16.46 -5.93
N ILE A 62 -8.35 -17.29 -4.91
CA ILE A 62 -7.80 -17.07 -3.56
C ILE A 62 -6.26 -17.15 -3.59
N LEU A 63 -5.70 -18.10 -4.34
CA LEU A 63 -4.26 -18.25 -4.49
C LEU A 63 -3.65 -17.03 -5.20
N MET A 64 -4.27 -16.55 -6.28
CA MET A 64 -3.83 -15.33 -6.97
C MET A 64 -3.87 -14.12 -6.04
N LEU A 65 -4.97 -13.91 -5.31
CA LEU A 65 -5.08 -12.82 -4.35
C LEU A 65 -4.00 -12.90 -3.26
N GLY A 66 -3.69 -14.10 -2.78
CA GLY A 66 -2.63 -14.31 -1.79
C GLY A 66 -1.25 -13.93 -2.33
N LEU A 67 -0.93 -14.33 -3.55
CA LEU A 67 0.33 -13.99 -4.21
C LEU A 67 0.43 -12.49 -4.52
N ASP A 68 -0.65 -11.88 -4.98
CA ASP A 68 -0.70 -10.43 -5.24
C ASP A 68 -0.50 -9.63 -3.96
N CYS A 69 -1.16 -10.03 -2.87
CA CYS A 69 -0.99 -9.40 -1.56
C CYS A 69 0.46 -9.55 -1.06
N TYR A 70 1.05 -10.73 -1.17
CA TYR A 70 2.46 -10.95 -0.81
C TYR A 70 3.41 -10.08 -1.64
N SER A 71 3.22 -10.04 -2.96
CA SER A 71 4.03 -9.22 -3.85
C SER A 71 3.90 -7.74 -3.54
N MET A 72 2.67 -7.28 -3.29
CA MET A 72 2.41 -5.90 -2.89
C MET A 72 3.10 -5.53 -1.58
N CYS A 73 2.97 -6.35 -0.54
CA CYS A 73 3.64 -6.13 0.73
C CYS A 73 5.16 -6.09 0.58
N ASN A 74 5.73 -7.01 -0.19
CA ASN A 74 7.18 -7.04 -0.42
C ASN A 74 7.67 -5.80 -1.19
N ASN A 75 6.94 -5.38 -2.22
CA ASN A 75 7.29 -4.18 -2.98
C ASN A 75 7.21 -2.91 -2.09
N VAL A 76 6.13 -2.77 -1.31
CA VAL A 76 5.99 -1.64 -0.37
C VAL A 76 7.15 -1.62 0.63
N THR A 77 7.52 -2.76 1.21
CA THR A 77 8.65 -2.83 2.14
C THR A 77 9.96 -2.45 1.47
N THR A 78 10.21 -2.95 0.25
CA THR A 78 11.41 -2.62 -0.51
C THR A 78 11.47 -1.13 -0.86
N ASP A 79 10.35 -0.56 -1.32
CA ASP A 79 10.27 0.87 -1.65
C ASP A 79 10.43 1.76 -0.41
N MET A 80 9.92 1.33 0.75
CA MET A 80 10.12 2.05 2.02
C MET A 80 11.60 2.08 2.43
N LEU A 81 12.30 0.95 2.28
CA LEU A 81 13.71 0.85 2.64
C LEU A 81 14.65 1.53 1.62
N ALA A 82 14.23 1.71 0.38
CA ALA A 82 15.06 2.32 -0.67
C ALA A 82 15.36 3.80 -0.41
N GLY A 83 14.48 4.51 0.30
CA GLY A 83 14.62 5.95 0.56
C GLY A 83 15.19 6.30 1.93
N ALA A 84 15.35 5.32 2.84
CA ALA A 84 15.80 5.55 4.21
C ALA A 84 16.55 4.33 4.75
N THR A 85 17.73 4.54 5.33
CA THR A 85 18.65 3.47 5.77
C THR A 85 18.80 3.37 7.30
N TYR A 86 18.08 4.20 8.07
CA TYR A 86 18.13 4.14 9.53
C TYR A 86 17.44 2.90 10.08
N GLU A 87 17.93 2.35 11.21
CA GLU A 87 17.26 1.28 11.94
C GLU A 87 16.31 1.81 13.03
N TYR A 88 16.65 2.95 13.64
CA TYR A 88 15.90 3.55 14.74
C TYR A 88 15.59 5.01 14.46
N MET A 89 14.35 5.40 14.75
CA MET A 89 13.87 6.78 14.68
C MET A 89 13.24 7.13 16.03
N TYR A 90 13.76 8.16 16.68
CA TYR A 90 13.26 8.66 17.95
C TYR A 90 12.66 10.04 17.78
N THR A 91 11.42 10.21 18.14
CA THR A 91 10.79 11.52 18.23
C THR A 91 10.87 12.00 19.66
N LEU A 92 11.51 13.14 19.87
CA LEU A 92 11.73 13.71 21.19
C LEU A 92 10.52 14.53 21.61
N LYS A 93 10.05 14.32 22.84
CA LYS A 93 8.98 15.13 23.42
C LYS A 93 9.46 16.54 23.79
N TYR A 94 10.73 16.63 24.18
CA TYR A 94 11.38 17.89 24.53
C TYR A 94 12.74 17.92 23.81
N PRO A 95 13.09 19.03 23.15
CA PRO A 95 14.40 19.16 22.54
C PRO A 95 15.49 19.15 23.63
N THR A 96 16.57 18.47 23.37
CA THR A 96 17.80 18.50 24.16
C THR A 96 18.82 19.35 23.44
N SER A 97 19.79 19.88 24.16
CA SER A 97 20.80 20.79 23.56
C SER A 97 21.87 20.07 22.74
N GLU A 98 22.00 18.75 22.89
CA GLU A 98 23.02 17.98 22.18
C GLU A 98 22.42 16.66 21.67
N ALA A 99 22.63 16.36 20.40
CA ALA A 99 22.26 15.08 19.84
C ALA A 99 23.17 13.96 20.40
N PRO A 100 22.63 12.77 20.70
CA PRO A 100 23.43 11.64 21.16
C PRO A 100 24.54 11.27 20.17
N GLU A 101 25.70 10.87 20.68
CA GLU A 101 26.82 10.45 19.82
C GLU A 101 26.42 9.31 18.87
N GLY A 102 26.74 9.46 17.59
CA GLY A 102 26.44 8.48 16.54
C GLY A 102 25.00 8.50 16.06
N SER A 103 24.29 9.60 16.29
CA SER A 103 22.97 9.85 15.77
C SER A 103 22.91 11.14 14.95
N GLU A 104 21.94 11.23 14.06
CA GLU A 104 21.68 12.42 13.23
C GLU A 104 20.43 13.16 13.71
N ALA A 105 20.59 14.44 13.96
CA ALA A 105 19.51 15.32 14.37
C ALA A 105 18.70 15.75 13.14
N CYS A 106 17.39 15.64 13.26
CA CYS A 106 16.44 16.08 12.24
C CYS A 106 15.38 16.98 12.86
N TYR A 107 14.87 17.90 12.07
CA TYR A 107 13.73 18.72 12.46
C TYR A 107 12.50 18.30 11.69
N VAL A 108 11.43 17.92 12.37
CA VAL A 108 10.19 17.45 11.74
C VAL A 108 9.03 18.36 12.14
N LYS A 109 8.23 18.73 11.14
CA LYS A 109 7.00 19.48 11.33
C LYS A 109 5.92 18.96 10.40
N SER A 110 4.71 18.71 10.94
CA SER A 110 3.55 18.37 10.12
C SER A 110 2.87 19.63 9.62
N LEU A 111 2.61 19.67 8.32
CA LEU A 111 1.79 20.68 7.67
C LEU A 111 0.69 19.99 6.88
N GLU A 112 -0.36 20.68 6.57
CA GLU A 112 -1.53 20.11 5.91
C GLU A 112 -1.66 20.55 4.46
N LYS A 113 -2.24 19.69 3.65
CA LYS A 113 -2.67 20.04 2.29
C LYS A 113 -4.04 19.44 1.99
N GLU A 114 -4.95 20.33 1.62
CA GLU A 114 -6.26 19.92 1.12
C GLU A 114 -6.18 19.58 -0.37
N LYS A 115 -6.79 18.46 -0.75
CA LYS A 115 -7.05 18.10 -2.14
C LYS A 115 -8.32 17.25 -2.23
N ASP A 116 -9.18 17.58 -3.16
CA ASP A 116 -10.42 16.84 -3.46
C ASP A 116 -11.36 16.70 -2.22
N GLY A 117 -11.35 17.69 -1.31
CA GLY A 117 -12.14 17.68 -0.09
C GLY A 117 -11.54 16.83 1.06
N TYR A 118 -10.31 16.35 0.91
CA TYR A 118 -9.56 15.64 1.94
C TYR A 118 -8.33 16.42 2.35
N THR A 119 -8.19 16.67 3.64
CA THR A 119 -6.98 17.23 4.23
C THR A 119 -6.07 16.10 4.67
N LEU A 120 -4.81 16.13 4.24
CA LEU A 120 -3.80 15.16 4.59
C LEU A 120 -2.56 15.85 5.13
N ASP A 121 -1.98 15.24 6.16
CA ASP A 121 -0.72 15.67 6.73
C ASP A 121 0.44 15.37 5.78
N ILE A 122 1.26 16.37 5.55
CA ILE A 122 2.55 16.27 4.87
C ILE A 122 3.63 16.59 5.89
N THR A 123 4.52 15.64 6.10
CA THR A 123 5.64 15.81 7.02
C THR A 123 6.76 16.56 6.34
N VAL A 124 7.10 17.73 6.85
CA VAL A 124 8.30 18.48 6.45
C VAL A 124 9.45 17.97 7.30
N ILE A 125 10.51 17.49 6.67
CA ILE A 125 11.69 16.90 7.33
C ILE A 125 12.90 17.76 6.96
N GLY A 126 13.44 18.45 7.96
CA GLY A 126 14.71 19.15 7.87
C GLY A 126 15.86 18.20 8.16
N ILE A 127 16.74 18.04 7.19
CA ILE A 127 17.94 17.21 7.27
C ILE A 127 19.16 18.00 6.86
N ASP A 128 20.35 17.57 7.31
CA ASP A 128 21.59 18.10 6.79
C ASP A 128 21.86 17.56 5.38
N SER A 129 22.56 18.33 4.54
CA SER A 129 22.96 17.92 3.20
C SER A 129 23.80 16.65 3.15
N ASP A 130 24.52 16.36 4.22
CA ASP A 130 25.39 15.19 4.37
C ASP A 130 24.75 14.04 5.18
N ASN A 131 23.42 14.09 5.36
CA ASN A 131 22.69 13.09 6.15
C ASN A 131 22.85 11.68 5.55
N PRO A 132 23.38 10.70 6.32
CA PRO A 132 23.65 9.37 5.80
C PRO A 132 22.39 8.47 5.71
N TYR A 133 21.30 8.86 6.36
CA TYR A 133 20.12 8.01 6.53
C TYR A 133 19.04 8.23 5.47
N TYR A 134 18.98 9.43 4.90
CA TYR A 134 18.07 9.72 3.80
C TYR A 134 18.86 9.91 2.51
N ASN A 135 18.57 9.10 1.51
CA ASN A 135 19.15 9.28 0.17
C ASN A 135 18.40 10.40 -0.60
N VAL A 136 18.47 11.61 -0.06
CA VAL A 136 17.73 12.76 -0.56
C VAL A 136 18.68 13.95 -0.65
N ASP A 137 18.76 14.55 -1.84
CA ASP A 137 19.51 15.79 -2.04
C ASP A 137 18.65 16.99 -1.62
N VAL A 138 19.12 17.77 -0.67
CA VAL A 138 18.47 18.97 -0.18
C VAL A 138 19.27 20.22 -0.56
N LYS A 139 18.56 21.25 -1.01
CA LYS A 139 19.16 22.53 -1.39
C LYS A 139 18.90 23.57 -0.30
N LYS A 140 19.90 24.38 0.01
CA LYS A 140 19.73 25.51 0.94
C LYS A 140 18.73 26.53 0.37
N GLY A 141 17.77 26.92 1.18
CA GLY A 141 16.77 27.91 0.84
C GLY A 141 15.43 27.70 1.55
N LYS A 142 14.89 28.75 2.15
CA LYS A 142 13.66 28.72 2.95
C LYS A 142 12.38 28.28 2.20
N SER A 143 12.40 28.32 0.89
CA SER A 143 11.24 28.00 0.05
C SER A 143 11.50 26.88 -0.94
N ILE A 144 12.65 26.20 -0.85
CA ILE A 144 13.00 25.11 -1.75
C ILE A 144 12.88 23.79 -0.98
N VAL A 145 12.15 22.84 -1.55
CA VAL A 145 11.97 21.52 -0.95
C VAL A 145 12.20 20.42 -1.98
N THR A 146 12.66 19.27 -1.53
CA THR A 146 12.66 18.03 -2.30
C THR A 146 11.42 17.24 -1.92
N ALA A 147 10.52 17.04 -2.89
CA ALA A 147 9.29 16.30 -2.65
C ALA A 147 9.53 14.79 -2.69
N SER A 148 8.89 14.05 -1.79
CA SER A 148 8.84 12.58 -1.90
C SER A 148 8.05 12.15 -3.13
N LEU A 149 8.35 10.96 -3.65
CA LEU A 149 7.61 10.36 -4.77
C LEU A 149 6.11 10.25 -4.45
N SER A 150 5.77 9.96 -3.20
CA SER A 150 4.39 9.88 -2.72
C SER A 150 3.66 11.21 -2.82
N VAL A 151 4.29 12.33 -2.43
CA VAL A 151 3.74 13.69 -2.57
C VAL A 151 3.61 14.05 -4.05
N ALA A 152 4.64 13.80 -4.85
CA ALA A 152 4.63 14.10 -6.27
C ALA A 152 3.48 13.38 -6.99
N ARG A 153 3.30 12.09 -6.74
CA ARG A 153 2.21 11.30 -7.33
C ARG A 153 0.83 11.70 -6.82
N ARG A 154 0.69 11.91 -5.50
CA ARG A 154 -0.60 12.25 -4.89
C ARG A 154 -1.14 13.59 -5.33
N TYR A 155 -0.27 14.59 -5.38
CA TYR A 155 -0.66 15.98 -5.69
C TYR A 155 -0.39 16.38 -7.14
N GLY A 156 0.31 15.55 -7.90
CA GLY A 156 0.63 15.80 -9.32
C GLY A 156 1.61 16.96 -9.47
N VAL A 157 2.55 17.12 -8.52
CA VAL A 157 3.56 18.17 -8.56
C VAL A 157 4.83 17.66 -9.24
N ALA A 158 5.46 18.53 -10.04
CA ALA A 158 6.72 18.31 -10.72
C ALA A 158 7.80 19.29 -10.24
N GLU A 159 9.02 19.10 -10.67
CA GLU A 159 10.11 20.03 -10.39
C GLU A 159 9.78 21.41 -10.94
N GLY A 160 9.99 22.44 -10.12
CA GLY A 160 9.65 23.84 -10.41
C GLY A 160 8.24 24.25 -10.01
N ASP A 161 7.36 23.33 -9.67
CA ASP A 161 6.00 23.63 -9.24
C ASP A 161 5.97 24.21 -7.83
N LYS A 162 4.88 24.93 -7.54
CA LYS A 162 4.61 25.45 -6.20
C LYS A 162 3.77 24.46 -5.39
N LEU A 163 4.22 24.15 -4.20
CA LEU A 163 3.53 23.37 -3.21
C LEU A 163 3.16 24.27 -2.03
N ILE A 164 1.88 24.52 -1.84
CA ILE A 164 1.37 25.31 -0.70
C ILE A 164 0.93 24.33 0.38
N LEU A 165 1.48 24.50 1.57
CA LEU A 165 1.15 23.72 2.77
C LEU A 165 0.69 24.67 3.87
N THR A 166 -0.31 24.25 4.64
CA THR A 166 -0.94 25.04 5.69
C THR A 166 -0.49 24.53 7.06
N ASP A 167 -0.08 25.41 7.92
CA ASP A 167 0.08 25.15 9.35
C ASP A 167 -1.25 25.49 10.03
N GLU A 168 -2.06 24.48 10.33
CA GLU A 168 -3.37 24.71 10.95
C GLU A 168 -3.24 25.40 12.33
N ALA A 169 -2.22 24.98 13.11
CA ALA A 169 -1.99 25.53 14.45
C ALA A 169 -1.63 27.02 14.44
N ALA A 170 -0.87 27.45 13.42
CA ALA A 170 -0.46 28.85 13.24
C ALA A 170 -1.39 29.63 12.31
N GLY A 171 -2.29 28.96 11.59
CA GLY A 171 -3.15 29.58 10.57
C GLY A 171 -2.38 30.23 9.45
N THR A 172 -1.23 29.66 9.06
CA THR A 172 -0.29 30.27 8.10
C THR A 172 -0.04 29.31 6.94
N ASP A 173 -0.08 29.85 5.73
CA ASP A 173 0.27 29.13 4.50
C ASP A 173 1.74 29.33 4.15
N TYR A 174 2.43 28.24 3.88
CA TYR A 174 3.80 28.22 3.41
C TYR A 174 3.85 27.78 1.95
N ALA A 175 4.43 28.61 1.10
CA ALA A 175 4.60 28.32 -0.32
C ALA A 175 6.03 27.83 -0.60
N PHE A 176 6.15 26.57 -0.94
CA PHE A 176 7.41 25.94 -1.32
C PHE A 176 7.51 25.77 -2.83
N THR A 177 8.73 25.80 -3.34
CA THR A 177 9.04 25.42 -4.72
C THR A 177 9.68 24.04 -4.69
N VAL A 178 9.16 23.11 -5.47
CA VAL A 178 9.73 21.77 -5.60
C VAL A 178 11.02 21.86 -6.41
N GLY A 179 12.16 21.71 -5.74
CA GLY A 179 13.48 21.78 -6.37
C GLY A 179 13.93 20.45 -7.00
N SER A 180 13.42 19.34 -6.49
CA SER A 180 13.66 17.97 -6.98
C SER A 180 12.63 17.01 -6.42
N ILE A 181 12.57 15.78 -6.98
CA ILE A 181 11.74 14.70 -6.47
C ILE A 181 12.66 13.55 -6.07
N SER A 182 12.49 13.05 -4.84
CA SER A 182 13.25 11.89 -4.33
C SER A 182 12.48 10.59 -4.50
N ASP A 183 13.19 9.47 -4.51
CA ASP A 183 12.60 8.13 -4.57
C ASP A 183 11.97 7.69 -3.23
N TYR A 184 12.06 8.52 -2.18
CA TYR A 184 11.42 8.25 -0.91
C TYR A 184 9.91 8.11 -1.07
N SER A 185 9.35 6.97 -0.62
CA SER A 185 7.94 6.64 -0.80
C SER A 185 7.23 6.17 0.47
N ALA A 186 7.95 6.11 1.61
CA ALA A 186 7.41 5.62 2.87
C ALA A 186 6.25 6.46 3.43
N GLY A 187 6.15 7.72 3.01
CA GLY A 187 5.08 8.61 3.47
C GLY A 187 4.93 9.87 2.62
N LEU A 188 3.94 10.68 2.96
CA LEU A 188 3.79 12.02 2.40
C LEU A 188 4.79 12.95 3.10
N ALA A 189 5.98 13.07 2.53
CA ALA A 189 7.05 13.87 3.10
C ALA A 189 7.63 14.85 2.08
N VAL A 190 8.14 15.97 2.57
CA VAL A 190 8.99 16.87 1.84
C VAL A 190 10.25 17.13 2.66
N PHE A 191 11.38 17.20 1.99
CA PHE A 191 12.67 17.39 2.63
C PHE A 191 13.21 18.79 2.34
N MET A 192 13.85 19.38 3.30
CA MET A 192 14.54 20.64 3.15
C MET A 192 15.79 20.70 4.03
N ASP A 193 16.67 21.64 3.75
CA ASP A 193 17.86 21.89 4.58
C ASP A 193 17.42 22.29 6.00
N ILE A 194 18.00 21.67 7.01
CA ILE A 194 17.60 21.82 8.41
C ILE A 194 17.76 23.26 8.91
N ASP A 195 18.84 23.94 8.51
CA ASP A 195 19.08 25.32 8.92
C ASP A 195 18.06 26.28 8.26
N SER A 196 17.76 26.05 6.99
CA SER A 196 16.71 26.77 6.27
C SER A 196 15.33 26.56 6.87
N MET A 197 15.06 25.35 7.40
CA MET A 197 13.82 25.01 8.08
C MET A 197 13.72 25.69 9.46
N ARG A 198 14.79 25.68 10.25
CA ARG A 198 14.87 26.38 11.54
C ARG A 198 14.59 27.87 11.38
N GLU A 199 15.23 28.50 10.39
CA GLU A 199 15.02 29.91 10.07
C GLU A 199 13.60 30.21 9.58
N LEU A 200 13.00 29.33 8.77
CA LEU A 200 11.62 29.48 8.27
C LEU A 200 10.61 29.45 9.41
N PHE A 201 10.75 28.49 10.34
CA PHE A 201 9.83 28.32 11.48
C PHE A 201 10.26 29.06 12.74
N ARG A 202 11.30 29.91 12.66
CA ARG A 202 11.81 30.75 13.76
C ARG A 202 12.19 29.93 14.99
N GLN A 203 12.89 28.84 14.79
CA GLN A 203 13.47 28.02 15.85
C GLN A 203 14.93 28.40 16.07
N ASP A 204 15.48 27.98 17.20
CA ASP A 204 16.89 28.18 17.52
C ASP A 204 17.78 27.38 16.56
N ASP A 205 19.03 27.82 16.34
CA ASP A 205 19.96 27.23 15.36
C ASP A 205 20.34 25.76 15.68
N ASP A 206 20.18 25.32 16.91
CA ASP A 206 20.45 23.96 17.37
C ASP A 206 19.15 23.13 17.56
N TYR A 207 17.99 23.67 17.21
CA TYR A 207 16.70 23.01 17.42
C TYR A 207 16.58 21.74 16.59
N TYR A 208 16.21 20.64 17.23
CA TYR A 208 15.79 19.40 16.61
C TYR A 208 14.74 18.69 17.47
N ASN A 209 13.92 17.85 16.89
CA ASN A 209 12.87 17.09 17.60
C ASN A 209 12.80 15.62 17.15
N MET A 210 13.69 15.21 16.26
CA MET A 210 13.82 13.83 15.83
C MET A 210 15.28 13.46 15.69
N VAL A 211 15.60 12.21 16.02
CA VAL A 211 16.95 11.66 15.94
C VAL A 211 16.90 10.32 15.22
N LEU A 212 17.81 10.13 14.26
CA LEU A 212 17.99 8.90 13.52
C LEU A 212 19.26 8.19 13.97
N SER A 213 19.24 6.88 14.06
CA SER A 213 20.40 6.08 14.47
C SER A 213 20.35 4.66 13.89
N ASP A 214 21.54 4.06 13.70
CA ASP A 214 21.69 2.63 13.40
C ASP A 214 21.72 1.76 14.65
N LYS A 215 21.77 2.37 15.83
CA LYS A 215 21.85 1.67 17.10
C LYS A 215 20.75 2.12 18.04
N ALA A 216 20.28 1.20 18.88
CA ALA A 216 19.38 1.57 19.94
C ALA A 216 20.05 2.57 20.89
N LEU A 217 19.44 3.74 21.05
CA LEU A 217 19.88 4.79 21.98
C LEU A 217 19.11 4.67 23.28
N ASP A 218 19.77 4.92 24.40
CA ASP A 218 19.16 5.00 25.72
C ASP A 218 18.82 6.48 25.98
N ILE A 219 17.61 6.89 25.53
CA ILE A 219 17.13 8.29 25.59
C ILE A 219 15.97 8.40 26.57
#